data_232c2964c4c09b874c0b5d98bfa7e785
#
_entry.id   232c2964c4c09b874c0b5d98bfa7e785
#
_cell.length_a   1.000
_cell.length_b   1.000
_cell.length_c   1.000
_cell.angle_alpha   90.00
_cell.angle_beta   90.00
_cell.angle_gamma   90.00
#
_symmetry.space_group_name_H-M   'P 1'
#
loop_
_entity.id
_entity.type
_entity.pdbx_description
1 polymer ?
#
loop_
_entity_poly.entity_id
_entity_poly.type
_entity_poly.pdbx_seq_one_letter_code
_entity_poly.pdbx_strand_id
1 'polypeptide(L)'
;MTDRNFEGEFTTLLKIASELAGHNGAEVEHEDIRHALRELLIAFPVYRTYGTGEGLTPPDVALLSRVVASVNASEPALSLIVRILTGDLPKDDHALASLFRTRFQQLTGPLMAKSVEDTLFFRHNLELALNEVGADPTPRAFSLSRFHQEMRIRLARQPDALLGTSTHDTKRGEDARARLYTLTEAPDLWGENLARWRQMNQTQVRFLNDGTAPNAADTWMIFQALAGVWPATLSPDDHDGLKS
;
A
#
# COMPACT_ATOMS: atom_id res chain seq x y z
N MET A 1 4.27 6.73 10.00
CA MET A 1 5.39 6.14 9.23
C MET A 1 6.50 7.14 9.00
N THR A 2 6.27 8.25 8.32
CA THR A 2 7.26 9.29 8.04
C THR A 2 8.04 9.76 9.26
N ASP A 3 7.34 10.04 10.37
CA ASP A 3 7.93 10.63 11.59
C ASP A 3 8.51 9.59 12.58
N ARG A 4 8.64 8.32 12.19
CA ARG A 4 9.20 7.25 13.04
C ARG A 4 10.10 6.31 12.26
N ASN A 5 9.53 5.61 11.28
CA ASN A 5 10.26 4.55 10.56
C ASN A 5 11.15 5.11 9.43
N PHE A 6 10.78 6.25 8.85
CA PHE A 6 11.46 6.89 7.73
C PHE A 6 11.85 8.35 8.04
N GLU A 7 12.06 8.66 9.30
CA GLU A 7 12.40 10.02 9.75
C GLU A 7 13.70 10.54 9.12
N GLY A 8 14.72 9.69 8.97
CA GLY A 8 16.00 10.06 8.35
C GLY A 8 15.86 10.45 6.89
N GLU A 9 15.13 9.64 6.12
CA GLU A 9 14.86 9.87 4.70
C GLU A 9 13.98 11.11 4.51
N PHE A 10 12.95 11.27 5.32
CA PHE A 10 12.06 12.42 5.30
C PHE A 10 12.81 13.72 5.64
N THR A 11 13.63 13.71 6.70
CA THR A 11 14.45 14.85 7.10
C THR A 11 15.46 15.22 6.02
N THR A 12 16.02 14.24 5.31
CA THR A 12 16.92 14.47 4.18
C THR A 12 16.20 15.20 3.04
N LEU A 13 15.00 14.75 2.68
CA LEU A 13 14.17 15.43 1.66
C LEU A 13 13.82 16.86 2.08
N LEU A 14 13.38 17.03 3.32
CA LEU A 14 13.03 18.33 3.86
C LEU A 14 14.22 19.31 3.81
N LYS A 15 15.42 18.84 4.20
CA LYS A 15 16.64 19.64 4.13
C LYS A 15 16.94 20.09 2.69
N ILE A 16 16.88 19.18 1.72
CA ILE A 16 17.14 19.51 0.31
C ILE A 16 16.09 20.52 -0.21
N ALA A 17 14.82 20.31 0.10
CA ALA A 17 13.76 21.23 -0.33
C ALA A 17 13.93 22.63 0.28
N SER A 18 14.31 22.73 1.56
CA SER A 18 14.57 24.00 2.23
C SER A 18 15.80 24.72 1.67
N GLU A 19 16.84 24.00 1.30
CA GLU A 19 18.02 24.56 0.63
C GLU A 19 17.64 25.15 -0.74
N LEU A 20 16.87 24.42 -1.54
CA LEU A 20 16.36 24.89 -2.83
C LEU A 20 15.40 26.09 -2.68
N ALA A 21 14.59 26.15 -1.62
CA ALA A 21 13.77 27.31 -1.30
C ALA A 21 14.63 28.55 -1.10
N GLY A 22 15.71 28.45 -0.31
CA GLY A 22 16.66 29.51 -0.07
C GLY A 22 17.35 30.01 -1.34
N HIS A 23 17.81 29.12 -2.20
CA HIS A 23 18.46 29.47 -3.47
C HIS A 23 17.53 30.25 -4.42
N ASN A 24 16.25 29.90 -4.42
CA ASN A 24 15.26 30.47 -5.32
C ASN A 24 14.54 31.72 -4.72
N GLY A 25 14.92 32.17 -3.54
CA GLY A 25 14.29 33.30 -2.86
C GLY A 25 12.80 33.07 -2.57
N ALA A 26 12.40 31.78 -2.41
CA ALA A 26 11.04 31.46 -2.09
C ALA A 26 10.74 31.78 -0.62
N GLU A 27 9.79 32.68 -0.39
CA GLU A 27 9.29 33.00 0.96
C GLU A 27 8.36 31.88 1.44
N VAL A 28 8.97 30.73 1.80
CA VAL A 28 8.24 29.55 2.28
C VAL A 28 8.85 29.11 3.61
N GLU A 29 8.02 29.04 4.63
CA GLU A 29 8.46 28.59 5.95
C GLU A 29 8.84 27.11 5.93
N HIS A 30 9.86 26.76 6.70
CA HIS A 30 10.35 25.39 6.80
C HIS A 30 9.24 24.40 7.20
N GLU A 31 8.33 24.79 8.09
CA GLU A 31 7.23 23.94 8.54
C GLU A 31 6.15 23.76 7.46
N ASP A 32 5.94 24.75 6.60
CA ASP A 32 5.06 24.62 5.43
C ASP A 32 5.60 23.61 4.42
N ILE A 33 6.92 23.63 4.17
CA ILE A 33 7.58 22.64 3.31
C ILE A 33 7.44 21.25 3.93
N ARG A 34 7.66 21.13 5.24
CA ARG A 34 7.51 19.88 5.99
C ARG A 34 6.11 19.32 5.86
N HIS A 35 5.09 20.16 6.09
CA HIS A 35 3.69 19.77 5.99
C HIS A 35 3.33 19.35 4.57
N ALA A 36 3.66 20.17 3.56
CA ALA A 36 3.36 19.87 2.17
C ALA A 36 4.02 18.58 1.68
N LEU A 37 5.28 18.35 2.02
CA LEU A 37 6.01 17.13 1.68
C LEU A 37 5.36 15.90 2.32
N ARG A 38 4.96 16.00 3.59
CA ARG A 38 4.28 14.92 4.30
C ARG A 38 2.94 14.56 3.66
N GLU A 39 2.12 15.57 3.39
CA GLU A 39 0.80 15.36 2.78
C GLU A 39 0.92 14.76 1.37
N LEU A 40 1.88 15.22 0.56
CA LEU A 40 2.17 14.63 -0.75
C LEU A 40 2.56 13.15 -0.64
N LEU A 41 3.44 12.80 0.30
CA LEU A 41 3.86 11.41 0.52
C LEU A 41 2.71 10.51 0.96
N ILE A 42 1.79 11.03 1.80
CA ILE A 42 0.61 10.27 2.26
C ILE A 42 -0.39 10.05 1.12
N ALA A 43 -0.59 11.07 0.28
CA ALA A 43 -1.55 11.02 -0.83
C ALA A 43 -1.02 10.32 -2.08
N PHE A 44 0.26 9.91 -2.10
CA PHE A 44 0.90 9.35 -3.29
C PHE A 44 0.35 7.96 -3.61
N PRO A 45 -0.32 7.75 -4.76
CA PRO A 45 -1.12 6.54 -5.00
C PRO A 45 -0.37 5.41 -5.71
N VAL A 46 0.94 5.56 -5.91
CA VAL A 46 1.79 4.56 -6.59
C VAL A 46 3.09 4.34 -5.80
N TYR A 47 3.73 3.20 -5.98
CA TYR A 47 5.01 2.92 -5.31
C TYR A 47 6.09 3.94 -5.67
N ARG A 48 6.20 4.32 -6.94
CA ARG A 48 7.16 5.33 -7.36
C ARG A 48 6.84 5.89 -8.74
N THR A 49 7.37 7.08 -9.01
CA THR A 49 7.54 7.64 -10.34
C THR A 49 8.92 7.28 -10.91
N TYR A 50 9.12 7.50 -12.19
CA TYR A 50 10.36 7.16 -12.90
C TYR A 50 11.02 8.40 -13.52
N GLY A 51 11.01 9.50 -12.78
CA GLY A 51 11.71 10.72 -13.14
C GLY A 51 13.23 10.51 -13.19
N THR A 52 13.86 11.28 -14.06
CA THR A 52 15.31 11.29 -14.30
C THR A 52 15.98 12.55 -13.74
N GLY A 53 17.24 12.79 -14.09
CA GLY A 53 17.91 14.06 -13.81
C GLY A 53 17.21 15.29 -14.39
N GLU A 54 16.50 15.12 -15.50
CA GLU A 54 15.78 16.19 -16.21
C GLU A 54 14.39 16.52 -15.61
N GLY A 55 13.80 15.62 -14.82
CA GLY A 55 12.47 15.78 -14.24
C GLY A 55 11.59 14.56 -14.35
N LEU A 56 10.30 14.74 -14.10
CA LEU A 56 9.28 13.69 -14.22
C LEU A 56 8.85 13.52 -15.68
N THR A 57 8.44 12.29 -16.02
CA THR A 57 7.82 12.01 -17.33
C THR A 57 6.42 12.64 -17.43
N PRO A 58 5.89 12.92 -18.64
CA PRO A 58 4.54 13.50 -18.78
C PRO A 58 3.43 12.72 -18.04
N PRO A 59 3.39 11.37 -18.05
CA PRO A 59 2.44 10.62 -17.22
C PRO A 59 2.61 10.85 -15.72
N ASP A 60 3.85 10.96 -15.24
CA ASP A 60 4.15 11.19 -13.82
C ASP A 60 3.78 12.63 -13.41
N VAL A 61 3.97 13.62 -14.30
CA VAL A 61 3.51 15.00 -14.08
C VAL A 61 1.99 15.04 -13.95
N ALA A 62 1.26 14.35 -14.82
CA ALA A 62 -0.19 14.26 -14.74
C ALA A 62 -0.66 13.55 -13.45
N LEU A 63 0.07 12.55 -12.97
CA LEU A 63 -0.17 11.92 -11.67
C LEU A 63 0.04 12.93 -10.53
N LEU A 64 1.21 13.60 -10.51
CA LEU A 64 1.56 14.58 -9.48
C LEU A 64 0.51 15.70 -9.41
N SER A 65 0.03 16.21 -10.54
CA SER A 65 -1.00 17.26 -10.59
C SER A 65 -2.31 16.81 -9.91
N ARG A 66 -2.72 15.56 -10.09
CA ARG A 66 -3.90 15.01 -9.40
C ARG A 66 -3.67 14.88 -7.90
N VAL A 67 -2.49 14.45 -7.48
CA VAL A 67 -2.12 14.33 -6.05
C VAL A 67 -2.14 15.71 -5.41
N VAL A 68 -1.48 16.69 -6.01
CA VAL A 68 -1.46 18.08 -5.51
C VAL A 68 -2.87 18.66 -5.34
N ALA A 69 -3.77 18.40 -6.31
CA ALA A 69 -5.17 18.85 -6.22
C ALA A 69 -5.97 18.21 -5.07
N SER A 70 -5.49 17.10 -4.51
CA SER A 70 -6.15 16.40 -3.38
C SER A 70 -5.55 16.73 -2.01
N VAL A 71 -4.44 17.44 -1.97
CA VAL A 71 -3.66 17.73 -0.76
C VAL A 71 -4.04 19.09 -0.20
N ASN A 72 -4.18 19.18 1.12
CA ASN A 72 -4.43 20.44 1.82
C ASN A 72 -3.14 20.92 2.50
N ALA A 73 -2.36 21.73 1.77
CA ALA A 73 -1.13 22.32 2.28
C ALA A 73 -0.89 23.71 1.66
N SER A 74 0.12 24.42 2.16
CA SER A 74 0.52 25.75 1.67
C SER A 74 0.82 25.73 0.15
N GLU A 75 0.13 26.56 -0.61
CA GLU A 75 0.31 26.63 -2.08
C GLU A 75 1.75 26.95 -2.48
N PRO A 76 2.45 27.93 -1.86
CA PRO A 76 3.85 28.19 -2.17
C PRO A 76 4.77 26.97 -1.91
N ALA A 77 4.53 26.22 -0.83
CA ALA A 77 5.30 25.02 -0.50
C ALA A 77 5.03 23.89 -1.51
N LEU A 78 3.77 23.66 -1.89
CA LEU A 78 3.41 22.69 -2.93
C LEU A 78 4.01 23.05 -4.28
N SER A 79 3.92 24.33 -4.68
CA SER A 79 4.51 24.84 -5.92
C SER A 79 6.02 24.62 -5.97
N LEU A 80 6.73 24.90 -4.89
CA LEU A 80 8.17 24.62 -4.77
C LEU A 80 8.46 23.12 -4.99
N ILE A 81 7.77 22.23 -4.27
CA ILE A 81 8.02 20.79 -4.39
C ILE A 81 7.69 20.28 -5.80
N VAL A 82 6.62 20.78 -6.41
CA VAL A 82 6.26 20.46 -7.80
C VAL A 82 7.38 20.87 -8.75
N ARG A 83 7.89 22.10 -8.67
CA ARG A 83 9.01 22.59 -9.49
C ARG A 83 10.27 21.74 -9.31
N ILE A 84 10.59 21.34 -8.07
CA ILE A 84 11.71 20.42 -7.80
C ILE A 84 11.51 19.07 -8.50
N LEU A 85 10.31 18.52 -8.39
CA LEU A 85 9.99 17.20 -8.97
C LEU A 85 9.93 17.24 -10.50
N THR A 86 9.40 18.29 -11.09
CA THR A 86 9.29 18.45 -12.55
C THR A 86 10.60 18.92 -13.22
N GLY A 87 11.56 19.44 -12.45
CA GLY A 87 12.81 19.97 -12.98
C GLY A 87 12.73 21.42 -13.44
N ASP A 88 11.65 22.14 -13.07
CA ASP A 88 11.45 23.54 -13.41
C ASP A 88 12.17 24.47 -12.42
N LEU A 89 13.51 24.42 -12.46
CA LEU A 89 14.41 25.20 -11.60
C LEU A 89 15.59 25.74 -12.41
N PRO A 90 16.30 26.78 -11.89
CA PRO A 90 17.55 27.24 -12.48
C PRO A 90 18.58 26.11 -12.63
N LYS A 91 19.44 26.21 -13.65
CA LYS A 91 20.44 25.17 -13.97
C LYS A 91 21.36 24.83 -12.81
N ASP A 92 21.71 25.80 -12.00
CA ASP A 92 22.60 25.62 -10.85
C ASP A 92 21.98 24.71 -9.77
N ASP A 93 20.65 24.60 -9.73
CA ASP A 93 19.89 23.79 -8.79
C ASP A 93 19.55 22.39 -9.34
N HIS A 94 19.82 22.11 -10.61
CA HIS A 94 19.43 20.83 -11.25
C HIS A 94 20.03 19.60 -10.55
N ALA A 95 21.27 19.70 -10.09
CA ALA A 95 21.93 18.57 -9.39
C ALA A 95 21.21 18.26 -8.07
N LEU A 96 20.88 19.30 -7.31
CA LEU A 96 20.20 19.15 -6.02
C LEU A 96 18.74 18.69 -6.20
N ALA A 97 18.04 19.23 -7.22
CA ALA A 97 16.70 18.78 -7.59
C ALA A 97 16.67 17.32 -8.06
N SER A 98 17.68 16.89 -8.82
CA SER A 98 17.84 15.49 -9.22
C SER A 98 18.04 14.57 -8.02
N LEU A 99 18.85 14.99 -7.04
CA LEU A 99 19.04 14.27 -5.79
C LEU A 99 17.73 14.17 -5.02
N PHE A 100 16.97 15.25 -4.89
CA PHE A 100 15.65 15.25 -4.26
C PHE A 100 14.71 14.23 -4.93
N ARG A 101 14.56 14.28 -6.27
CA ARG A 101 13.72 13.34 -7.03
C ARG A 101 14.13 11.89 -6.77
N THR A 102 15.41 11.62 -6.82
CA THR A 102 15.93 10.27 -6.56
C THR A 102 15.55 9.80 -5.16
N ARG A 103 15.78 10.63 -4.14
CA ARG A 103 15.43 10.31 -2.75
C ARG A 103 13.92 10.19 -2.53
N PHE A 104 13.13 11.07 -3.14
CA PHE A 104 11.67 11.00 -3.10
C PHE A 104 11.17 9.67 -3.67
N GLN A 105 11.65 9.29 -4.85
CA GLN A 105 11.30 8.01 -5.51
C GLN A 105 11.80 6.78 -4.72
N GLN A 106 12.91 6.91 -4.02
CA GLN A 106 13.41 5.84 -3.14
C GLN A 106 12.57 5.70 -1.86
N LEU A 107 11.94 6.77 -1.40
CA LEU A 107 11.12 6.78 -0.18
C LEU A 107 9.68 6.33 -0.44
N THR A 108 9.05 6.77 -1.54
CA THR A 108 7.62 6.49 -1.81
C THR A 108 7.31 5.00 -1.88
N GLY A 109 8.18 4.18 -2.49
CA GLY A 109 8.01 2.73 -2.58
C GLY A 109 7.96 2.04 -1.22
N PRO A 110 9.03 2.10 -0.42
CA PRO A 110 9.04 1.52 0.93
C PRO A 110 7.97 2.09 1.86
N LEU A 111 7.66 3.38 1.75
CA LEU A 111 6.62 4.02 2.56
C LEU A 111 5.25 3.40 2.26
N MET A 112 4.89 3.23 0.99
CA MET A 112 3.64 2.57 0.58
C MET A 112 3.63 1.10 1.02
N ALA A 113 4.68 0.33 0.73
CA ALA A 113 4.76 -1.07 1.10
C ALA A 113 4.59 -1.26 2.62
N LYS A 114 5.28 -0.48 3.45
CA LYS A 114 5.18 -0.59 4.91
C LYS A 114 3.87 -0.07 5.47
N SER A 115 3.25 0.95 4.84
CA SER A 115 1.96 1.49 5.30
C SER A 115 0.79 0.60 4.89
N VAL A 116 0.74 0.17 3.64
CA VAL A 116 -0.38 -0.59 3.07
C VAL A 116 -0.20 -2.08 3.32
N GLU A 117 0.86 -2.67 2.78
CA GLU A 117 1.02 -4.13 2.78
C GLU A 117 1.40 -4.70 4.14
N ASP A 118 2.31 -4.03 4.87
CA ASP A 118 2.82 -4.53 6.15
C ASP A 118 2.13 -3.93 7.38
N THR A 119 1.17 -3.02 7.19
CA THR A 119 0.40 -2.44 8.29
C THR A 119 -1.10 -2.53 8.06
N LEU A 120 -1.62 -1.90 6.99
CA LEU A 120 -3.06 -1.87 6.75
C LEU A 120 -3.61 -3.28 6.52
N PHE A 121 -2.99 -4.09 5.67
CA PHE A 121 -3.44 -5.44 5.35
C PHE A 121 -3.40 -6.43 6.51
N PHE A 122 -2.67 -6.13 7.58
CA PHE A 122 -2.70 -6.90 8.83
C PHE A 122 -3.76 -6.40 9.82
N ARG A 123 -4.43 -5.29 9.53
CA ARG A 123 -5.49 -4.71 10.36
C ARG A 123 -6.85 -4.72 9.68
N HIS A 124 -6.88 -4.67 8.36
CA HIS A 124 -8.09 -4.70 7.54
C HIS A 124 -8.32 -6.13 7.04
N ASN A 125 -9.02 -6.94 7.84
CA ASN A 125 -9.14 -8.39 7.67
C ASN A 125 -10.47 -8.83 7.08
N LEU A 126 -11.19 -7.96 6.36
CA LEU A 126 -12.51 -8.28 5.81
C LEU A 126 -12.44 -9.46 4.83
N GLU A 127 -11.51 -9.41 3.89
CA GLU A 127 -11.26 -10.47 2.90
C GLU A 127 -9.74 -10.61 2.71
N LEU A 128 -9.16 -11.66 3.29
CA LEU A 128 -7.72 -11.85 3.29
C LEU A 128 -7.12 -12.11 1.90
N ALA A 129 -7.90 -12.66 0.97
CA ALA A 129 -7.44 -12.89 -0.39
C ALA A 129 -7.15 -11.60 -1.17
N LEU A 130 -7.77 -10.48 -0.76
CA LEU A 130 -7.53 -9.15 -1.36
C LEU A 130 -6.30 -8.44 -0.77
N ASN A 131 -5.83 -8.89 0.40
CA ASN A 131 -4.69 -8.32 1.09
C ASN A 131 -3.38 -8.87 0.51
N GLU A 132 -3.01 -8.40 -0.68
CA GLU A 132 -1.87 -8.92 -1.43
C GLU A 132 -0.98 -7.79 -1.96
N VAL A 133 0.26 -8.11 -2.31
CA VAL A 133 1.23 -7.17 -2.87
C VAL A 133 0.64 -6.45 -4.08
N GLY A 134 0.70 -5.11 -4.07
CA GLY A 134 0.17 -4.27 -5.14
C GLY A 134 -1.36 -4.17 -5.20
N ALA A 135 -2.08 -4.77 -4.25
CA ALA A 135 -3.54 -4.67 -4.20
C ALA A 135 -4.00 -3.28 -3.75
N ASP A 136 -5.15 -2.86 -4.26
CA ASP A 136 -5.85 -1.66 -3.79
C ASP A 136 -6.64 -2.03 -2.52
N PRO A 137 -6.39 -1.37 -1.38
CA PRO A 137 -7.13 -1.64 -0.15
C PRO A 137 -8.59 -1.20 -0.22
N THR A 138 -8.96 -0.43 -1.24
CA THR A 138 -10.34 0.03 -1.45
C THR A 138 -11.09 -0.98 -2.33
N PRO A 139 -12.09 -1.70 -1.80
CA PRO A 139 -12.87 -2.63 -2.61
C PRO A 139 -13.54 -1.91 -3.78
N ARG A 140 -13.32 -2.40 -4.98
CA ARG A 140 -13.95 -1.88 -6.20
C ARG A 140 -14.63 -3.00 -6.96
N ALA A 141 -15.86 -2.76 -7.38
CA ALA A 141 -16.52 -3.65 -8.33
C ALA A 141 -15.71 -3.67 -9.64
N PHE A 142 -15.35 -4.87 -10.09
CA PHE A 142 -14.57 -5.08 -11.29
C PHE A 142 -15.38 -5.87 -12.30
N SER A 143 -15.93 -5.21 -13.33
CA SER A 143 -16.71 -5.89 -14.35
C SER A 143 -15.84 -6.75 -15.27
N LEU A 144 -16.40 -7.81 -15.84
CA LEU A 144 -15.72 -8.63 -16.85
C LEU A 144 -15.25 -7.80 -18.04
N SER A 145 -16.05 -6.83 -18.48
CA SER A 145 -15.70 -5.91 -19.58
C SER A 145 -14.44 -5.11 -19.25
N ARG A 146 -14.35 -4.59 -18.02
CA ARG A 146 -13.16 -3.87 -17.56
C ARG A 146 -11.95 -4.80 -17.48
N PHE A 147 -12.11 -6.01 -16.96
CA PHE A 147 -11.04 -7.00 -16.93
C PHE A 147 -10.45 -7.23 -18.32
N HIS A 148 -11.30 -7.52 -19.31
CA HIS A 148 -10.85 -7.74 -20.68
C HIS A 148 -10.21 -6.50 -21.32
N GLN A 149 -10.71 -5.32 -21.01
CA GLN A 149 -10.12 -4.06 -21.48
C GLN A 149 -8.70 -3.88 -20.92
N GLU A 150 -8.53 -4.06 -19.61
CA GLU A 150 -7.21 -3.94 -18.95
C GLU A 150 -6.22 -4.99 -19.51
N MET A 151 -6.67 -6.22 -19.75
CA MET A 151 -5.82 -7.26 -20.35
C MET A 151 -5.36 -6.89 -21.78
N ARG A 152 -6.24 -6.29 -22.60
CA ARG A 152 -5.86 -5.80 -23.94
C ARG A 152 -4.86 -4.65 -23.85
N ILE A 153 -5.07 -3.70 -22.95
CA ILE A 153 -4.14 -2.58 -22.72
C ILE A 153 -2.77 -3.12 -22.30
N ARG A 154 -2.75 -4.07 -21.38
CA ARG A 154 -1.53 -4.71 -20.91
C ARG A 154 -0.79 -5.43 -22.03
N LEU A 155 -1.49 -6.23 -22.82
CA LEU A 155 -0.92 -6.91 -23.97
C LEU A 155 -0.30 -5.93 -24.98
N ALA A 156 -0.97 -4.81 -25.24
CA ALA A 156 -0.47 -3.80 -26.19
C ALA A 156 0.75 -3.03 -25.65
N ARG A 157 0.82 -2.79 -24.33
CA ARG A 157 1.88 -1.96 -23.72
C ARG A 157 3.07 -2.77 -23.22
N GLN A 158 2.83 -3.99 -22.78
CA GLN A 158 3.80 -4.84 -22.12
C GLN A 158 3.63 -6.32 -22.56
N PRO A 159 3.80 -6.62 -23.88
CA PRO A 159 3.53 -7.95 -24.41
C PRO A 159 4.42 -9.04 -23.78
N ASP A 160 5.65 -8.67 -23.41
CA ASP A 160 6.64 -9.59 -22.86
C ASP A 160 6.71 -9.53 -21.32
N ALA A 161 5.71 -8.94 -20.66
CA ALA A 161 5.68 -8.87 -19.21
C ALA A 161 5.53 -10.26 -18.58
N LEU A 162 6.38 -10.56 -17.60
CA LEU A 162 6.25 -11.78 -16.81
C LEU A 162 5.02 -11.70 -15.91
N LEU A 163 4.32 -12.84 -15.82
CA LEU A 163 3.18 -13.04 -14.95
C LEU A 163 3.50 -14.16 -13.97
N GLY A 164 3.28 -13.91 -12.71
CA GLY A 164 3.36 -14.91 -11.65
C GLY A 164 2.10 -14.87 -10.80
N THR A 165 1.61 -16.04 -10.41
CA THR A 165 0.48 -16.17 -9.48
C THR A 165 0.92 -16.06 -8.03
N SER A 166 2.21 -16.35 -7.77
CA SER A 166 2.86 -16.17 -6.47
C SER A 166 4.31 -15.75 -6.65
N THR A 167 4.82 -14.95 -5.73
CA THR A 167 6.23 -14.52 -5.64
C THR A 167 6.72 -14.65 -4.21
N HIS A 168 8.00 -14.39 -3.94
CA HIS A 168 8.57 -14.39 -2.60
C HIS A 168 7.95 -13.32 -1.66
N ASP A 169 7.31 -12.29 -2.24
CA ASP A 169 6.67 -11.21 -1.48
C ASP A 169 5.16 -11.41 -1.29
N THR A 170 4.53 -12.39 -1.96
CA THR A 170 3.09 -12.62 -1.79
C THR A 170 2.76 -13.01 -0.35
N LYS A 171 1.69 -12.42 0.18
CA LYS A 171 1.25 -12.68 1.56
C LYS A 171 0.65 -14.08 1.69
N ARG A 172 0.03 -14.58 0.62
CA ARG A 172 -0.57 -15.93 0.54
C ARG A 172 -0.31 -16.54 -0.82
N GLY A 173 -0.08 -17.86 -0.84
CA GLY A 173 0.03 -18.61 -2.09
C GLY A 173 -1.29 -18.62 -2.88
N GLU A 174 -1.19 -18.97 -4.16
CA GLU A 174 -2.35 -18.96 -5.08
C GLU A 174 -3.47 -19.90 -4.63
N ASP A 175 -3.14 -21.08 -4.11
CA ASP A 175 -4.12 -22.06 -3.60
C ASP A 175 -4.90 -21.51 -2.40
N ALA A 176 -4.21 -20.89 -1.46
CA ALA A 176 -4.84 -20.27 -0.30
C ALA A 176 -5.79 -19.14 -0.72
N ARG A 177 -5.39 -18.30 -1.67
CA ARG A 177 -6.26 -17.25 -2.21
C ARG A 177 -7.46 -17.80 -2.94
N ALA A 178 -7.27 -18.82 -3.79
CA ALA A 178 -8.36 -19.48 -4.51
C ALA A 178 -9.41 -20.06 -3.54
N ARG A 179 -8.97 -20.69 -2.45
CA ARG A 179 -9.87 -21.19 -1.41
C ARG A 179 -10.62 -20.06 -0.70
N LEU A 180 -9.95 -18.96 -0.38
CA LEU A 180 -10.59 -17.81 0.27
C LEU A 180 -11.66 -17.18 -0.62
N TYR A 181 -11.46 -17.12 -1.94
CA TYR A 181 -12.50 -16.63 -2.85
C TYR A 181 -13.79 -17.47 -2.80
N THR A 182 -13.71 -18.78 -2.52
CA THR A 182 -14.91 -19.62 -2.41
C THR A 182 -15.81 -19.22 -1.23
N LEU A 183 -15.28 -18.55 -0.21
CA LEU A 183 -16.08 -18.06 0.92
C LEU A 183 -17.13 -17.05 0.47
N THR A 184 -16.85 -16.30 -0.61
CA THR A 184 -17.79 -15.32 -1.17
C THR A 184 -18.95 -15.96 -1.93
N GLU A 185 -18.84 -17.25 -2.29
CA GLU A 185 -19.91 -18.01 -2.97
C GLU A 185 -20.96 -18.52 -1.99
N ALA A 186 -20.62 -18.64 -0.69
CA ALA A 186 -21.51 -19.14 0.36
C ALA A 186 -21.40 -18.29 1.65
N PRO A 187 -21.68 -16.98 1.59
CA PRO A 187 -21.42 -16.06 2.71
C PRO A 187 -22.29 -16.39 3.95
N ASP A 188 -23.53 -16.85 3.76
CA ASP A 188 -24.42 -17.22 4.87
C ASP A 188 -23.88 -18.45 5.60
N LEU A 189 -23.50 -19.48 4.86
CA LEU A 189 -22.90 -20.70 5.42
C LEU A 189 -21.61 -20.40 6.18
N TRP A 190 -20.78 -19.49 5.63
CA TRP A 190 -19.57 -19.03 6.30
C TRP A 190 -19.90 -18.31 7.61
N GLY A 191 -20.87 -17.40 7.60
CA GLY A 191 -21.31 -16.64 8.78
C GLY A 191 -21.84 -17.54 9.90
N GLU A 192 -22.69 -18.52 9.56
CA GLU A 192 -23.24 -19.50 10.51
C GLU A 192 -22.13 -20.35 11.17
N ASN A 193 -21.22 -20.87 10.38
CA ASN A 193 -20.09 -21.64 10.91
C ASN A 193 -19.17 -20.79 11.78
N LEU A 194 -18.88 -19.57 11.38
CA LEU A 194 -18.07 -18.65 12.17
C LEU A 194 -18.72 -18.39 13.55
N ALA A 195 -20.02 -18.16 13.59
CA ALA A 195 -20.76 -17.96 14.85
C ALA A 195 -20.64 -19.19 15.75
N ARG A 196 -20.80 -20.37 15.17
CA ARG A 196 -20.65 -21.67 15.88
C ARG A 196 -19.23 -21.84 16.42
N TRP A 197 -18.20 -21.60 15.62
CA TRP A 197 -16.80 -21.75 16.04
C TRP A 197 -16.42 -20.73 17.12
N ARG A 198 -16.92 -19.52 17.04
CA ARG A 198 -16.74 -18.52 18.11
C ARG A 198 -17.35 -18.99 19.43
N GLN A 199 -18.53 -19.56 19.40
CA GLN A 199 -19.17 -20.14 20.59
C GLN A 199 -18.35 -21.29 21.17
N MET A 200 -17.89 -22.22 20.34
CA MET A 200 -17.05 -23.35 20.78
C MET A 200 -15.75 -22.90 21.44
N ASN A 201 -15.17 -21.81 20.99
CA ASN A 201 -13.89 -21.28 21.48
C ASN A 201 -14.05 -20.18 22.54
N GLN A 202 -15.26 -19.90 23.00
CA GLN A 202 -15.53 -18.80 23.94
C GLN A 202 -14.70 -18.88 25.24
N THR A 203 -14.44 -20.09 25.75
CA THR A 203 -13.65 -20.30 26.97
C THR A 203 -12.16 -20.02 26.79
N GLN A 204 -11.69 -19.94 25.53
CA GLN A 204 -10.29 -19.63 25.22
C GLN A 204 -10.02 -18.12 25.13
N VAL A 205 -11.07 -17.31 25.03
CA VAL A 205 -10.94 -15.84 24.97
C VAL A 205 -10.40 -15.31 26.30
N ARG A 206 -9.36 -14.49 26.23
CA ARG A 206 -8.76 -13.82 27.39
C ARG A 206 -9.18 -12.35 27.43
N PHE A 207 -9.31 -11.81 28.61
CA PHE A 207 -9.55 -10.38 28.84
C PHE A 207 -8.22 -9.73 29.23
N LEU A 208 -7.76 -8.82 28.37
CA LEU A 208 -6.55 -8.02 28.57
C LEU A 208 -6.92 -6.58 28.92
N ASN A 209 -5.94 -5.77 29.30
CA ASN A 209 -6.19 -4.37 29.71
C ASN A 209 -6.78 -3.50 28.57
N ASP A 210 -6.52 -3.86 27.33
CA ASP A 210 -6.94 -3.15 26.12
C ASP A 210 -8.10 -3.84 25.36
N GLY A 211 -8.66 -4.93 25.91
CA GLY A 211 -9.80 -5.64 25.35
C GLY A 211 -9.70 -7.15 25.38
N THR A 212 -10.50 -7.80 24.56
CA THR A 212 -10.50 -9.27 24.41
C THR A 212 -9.43 -9.74 23.42
N ALA A 213 -8.81 -10.88 23.73
CA ALA A 213 -7.85 -11.56 22.86
C ALA A 213 -8.26 -13.05 22.66
N PRO A 214 -8.52 -13.50 21.43
CA PRO A 214 -8.63 -12.67 20.23
C PRO A 214 -9.87 -11.76 20.26
N ASN A 215 -9.78 -10.59 19.63
CA ASN A 215 -10.94 -9.75 19.38
C ASN A 215 -11.76 -10.25 18.18
N ALA A 216 -12.82 -9.54 17.78
CA ALA A 216 -13.68 -9.98 16.69
C ALA A 216 -12.95 -10.00 15.32
N ALA A 217 -12.08 -9.02 15.06
CA ALA A 217 -11.31 -8.93 13.82
C ALA A 217 -10.22 -10.02 13.76
N ASP A 218 -9.53 -10.27 14.88
CA ASP A 218 -8.55 -11.33 14.98
C ASP A 218 -9.20 -12.71 14.76
N THR A 219 -10.36 -12.94 15.38
CA THR A 219 -11.12 -14.18 15.20
C THR A 219 -11.52 -14.39 13.74
N TRP A 220 -12.00 -13.35 13.08
CA TRP A 220 -12.34 -13.36 11.66
C TRP A 220 -11.14 -13.71 10.79
N MET A 221 -9.99 -13.08 11.06
CA MET A 221 -8.73 -13.35 10.36
C MET A 221 -8.24 -14.79 10.56
N ILE A 222 -8.28 -15.30 11.80
CA ILE A 222 -7.81 -16.66 12.12
C ILE A 222 -8.59 -17.70 11.34
N PHE A 223 -9.91 -17.63 11.33
CA PHE A 223 -10.72 -18.61 10.61
C PHE A 223 -10.58 -18.52 9.09
N GLN A 224 -10.42 -17.34 8.51
CA GLN A 224 -10.05 -17.21 7.10
C GLN A 224 -8.68 -17.84 6.82
N ALA A 225 -7.67 -17.53 7.66
CA ALA A 225 -6.35 -18.10 7.49
C ALA A 225 -6.37 -19.64 7.54
N LEU A 226 -7.11 -20.21 8.49
CA LEU A 226 -7.31 -21.68 8.60
C LEU A 226 -8.00 -22.23 7.35
N ALA A 227 -9.06 -21.61 6.85
CA ALA A 227 -9.75 -22.02 5.63
C ALA A 227 -8.80 -22.01 4.41
N GLY A 228 -7.94 -21.01 4.31
CA GLY A 228 -6.96 -20.90 3.23
C GLY A 228 -5.88 -21.98 3.21
N VAL A 229 -5.49 -22.50 4.38
CA VAL A 229 -4.38 -23.46 4.51
C VAL A 229 -4.82 -24.86 4.86
N TRP A 230 -6.12 -25.10 5.12
CA TRP A 230 -6.60 -26.40 5.55
C TRP A 230 -6.31 -27.48 4.51
N PRO A 231 -5.61 -28.57 4.86
CA PRO A 231 -5.31 -29.63 3.91
C PRO A 231 -6.59 -30.28 3.39
N ALA A 232 -6.75 -30.38 2.05
CA ALA A 232 -7.94 -30.94 1.44
C ALA A 232 -8.15 -32.44 1.77
N THR A 233 -7.07 -33.13 2.09
CA THR A 233 -7.05 -34.55 2.44
C THR A 233 -7.24 -34.83 3.94
N LEU A 234 -7.21 -33.77 4.76
CA LEU A 234 -7.31 -33.93 6.21
C LEU A 234 -8.76 -34.21 6.61
N SER A 235 -9.02 -35.36 7.16
CA SER A 235 -10.33 -35.71 7.74
C SER A 235 -10.39 -35.37 9.23
N PRO A 236 -11.60 -35.19 9.81
CA PRO A 236 -11.77 -34.99 11.24
C PRO A 236 -11.18 -36.09 12.11
N ASP A 237 -11.03 -37.27 11.56
CA ASP A 237 -10.54 -38.49 12.26
C ASP A 237 -9.03 -38.67 12.11
N ASP A 238 -8.36 -37.82 11.31
CA ASP A 238 -6.90 -37.87 11.12
C ASP A 238 -6.19 -37.08 12.21
N HIS A 239 -6.12 -37.68 13.40
CA HIS A 239 -5.48 -37.03 14.56
C HIS A 239 -3.96 -36.80 14.42
N ASP A 240 -3.29 -37.55 13.57
CA ASP A 240 -1.84 -37.41 13.35
C ASP A 240 -1.55 -36.33 12.32
N GLY A 241 -2.36 -36.22 11.26
CA GLY A 241 -2.29 -35.11 10.31
C GLY A 241 -2.64 -33.76 10.93
N LEU A 242 -3.45 -33.75 12.00
CA LEU A 242 -3.78 -32.50 12.75
C LEU A 242 -2.63 -31.99 13.64
N LYS A 243 -1.60 -32.79 13.88
CA LYS A 243 -0.45 -32.46 14.72
C LYS A 243 0.81 -32.08 13.91
N SER A 244 0.82 -32.38 12.63
CA SER A 244 1.91 -32.08 11.71
C SER A 244 1.80 -30.66 11.13
#